data_54ea073bd66d32b428f78479f05706dc
#
_entry.id   54ea073bd66d32b428f78479f05706dc
#
_cell.length_a   1.000
_cell.length_b   1.000
_cell.length_c   1.000
_cell.angle_alpha   90.00
_cell.angle_beta   90.00
_cell.angle_gamma   90.00
#
_symmetry.space_group_name_H-M   'P 1'
#
loop_
_entity.id
_entity.type
_entity.pdbx_description
1 polymer ?
#
loop_
_entity_poly.entity_id
_entity_poly.type
_entity_poly.pdbx_seq_one_letter_code
_entity_poly.pdbx_strand_id
1 'polypeptide(L)'
;MLTTLSPETFKTIPWKNGLGHTTELAINSGGNLDNFDWRLSIASVVNDGDFSNFSGYQRNLVLIEGEGLILDHRNGDIDELTNLLDISHFDGGSKTHGSLVNGGIKDFNIMTKQNSFTAEVNCYVKQHSATIALLTNGLIFAYSLTNEMNIEHGSKTIASVPVGHLAQLQTNNVSESHKQDTTVI
;
A
#
# COMPACT_ATOMS: atom_id res chain seq x y z
N MET A 1 12.20 7.05 13.32
CA MET A 1 13.22 6.16 12.68
C MET A 1 12.84 5.96 11.23
N LEU A 2 13.79 6.14 10.28
CA LEU A 2 13.59 5.86 8.85
C LEU A 2 14.35 4.59 8.48
N THR A 3 13.71 3.69 7.76
CA THR A 3 14.28 2.42 7.27
C THR A 3 13.85 2.22 5.82
N THR A 4 14.76 1.77 4.96
CA THR A 4 14.45 1.36 3.59
C THR A 4 14.50 -0.18 3.51
N LEU A 5 13.39 -0.77 3.08
CA LEU A 5 13.24 -2.21 2.88
C LEU A 5 13.48 -2.53 1.41
N SER A 6 14.34 -3.48 1.14
CA SER A 6 14.67 -3.92 -0.23
C SER A 6 13.81 -5.11 -0.67
N PRO A 7 13.64 -5.33 -1.99
CA PRO A 7 12.87 -6.45 -2.52
C PRO A 7 13.31 -7.83 -2.00
N GLU A 8 14.58 -7.99 -1.64
CA GLU A 8 15.11 -9.26 -1.10
C GLU A 8 14.55 -9.59 0.29
N THR A 9 14.03 -8.59 1.01
CA THR A 9 13.41 -8.78 2.32
C THR A 9 11.92 -9.11 2.24
N PHE A 10 11.32 -8.95 1.07
CA PHE A 10 9.90 -9.19 0.86
C PHE A 10 9.59 -10.69 0.79
N LYS A 11 8.39 -11.04 1.24
CA LYS A 11 7.96 -12.43 1.29
C LYS A 11 6.88 -12.71 0.25
N THR A 12 7.21 -13.48 -0.78
CA THR A 12 6.25 -13.88 -1.81
C THR A 12 5.59 -15.21 -1.45
N ILE A 13 4.26 -15.24 -1.47
CA ILE A 13 3.42 -16.37 -1.12
C ILE A 13 2.50 -16.68 -2.30
N PRO A 14 2.63 -17.84 -2.95
CA PRO A 14 1.70 -18.27 -3.99
C PRO A 14 0.33 -18.56 -3.38
N TRP A 15 -0.73 -18.25 -4.12
CA TRP A 15 -2.09 -18.60 -3.70
C TRP A 15 -2.35 -20.09 -3.86
N LYS A 16 -3.15 -20.65 -2.95
CA LYS A 16 -3.47 -22.09 -2.94
C LYS A 16 -4.18 -22.56 -4.21
N ASN A 17 -4.92 -21.68 -4.88
CA ASN A 17 -5.64 -21.97 -6.12
C ASN A 17 -4.76 -21.83 -7.38
N GLY A 18 -3.51 -21.40 -7.26
CA GLY A 18 -2.59 -21.17 -8.38
C GLY A 18 -2.93 -19.97 -9.27
N LEU A 19 -3.90 -19.14 -8.90
CA LEU A 19 -4.38 -18.00 -9.70
C LEU A 19 -3.63 -16.69 -9.45
N GLY A 20 -2.52 -16.75 -8.71
CA GLY A 20 -1.69 -15.58 -8.43
C GLY A 20 -0.77 -15.79 -7.24
N HIS A 21 -0.14 -14.72 -6.84
CA HIS A 21 0.69 -14.67 -5.64
C HIS A 21 0.59 -13.29 -4.97
N THR A 22 0.95 -13.25 -3.71
CA THR A 22 1.05 -12.00 -2.95
C THR A 22 2.48 -11.85 -2.44
N THR A 23 3.08 -10.70 -2.70
CA THR A 23 4.36 -10.28 -2.12
C THR A 23 4.08 -9.34 -0.95
N GLU A 24 4.33 -9.79 0.27
CA GLU A 24 4.25 -8.99 1.47
C GLU A 24 5.47 -8.10 1.58
N LEU A 25 5.25 -6.78 1.60
CA LEU A 25 6.30 -5.77 1.67
C LEU A 25 6.62 -5.41 3.13
N ALA A 26 5.59 -5.25 3.94
CA ALA A 26 5.71 -4.93 5.36
C ALA A 26 4.44 -5.34 6.12
N ILE A 27 4.62 -5.69 7.38
CA ILE A 27 3.56 -5.99 8.35
C ILE A 27 4.01 -5.49 9.72
N ASN A 28 3.08 -5.14 10.61
CA ASN A 28 3.45 -4.73 11.97
C ASN A 28 4.19 -5.84 12.73
N SER A 29 5.04 -5.44 13.67
CA SER A 29 5.80 -6.39 14.50
C SER A 29 4.86 -7.38 15.20
N GLY A 30 5.17 -8.68 15.11
CA GLY A 30 4.35 -9.76 15.65
C GLY A 30 3.08 -10.08 14.86
N GLY A 31 2.80 -9.35 13.76
CA GLY A 31 1.66 -9.61 12.88
C GLY A 31 1.86 -10.86 12.01
N ASN A 32 0.73 -11.46 11.60
CA ASN A 32 0.65 -12.53 10.63
C ASN A 32 -0.67 -12.41 9.87
N LEU A 33 -0.94 -13.27 8.87
CA LEU A 33 -2.14 -13.19 8.03
C LEU A 33 -3.47 -13.32 8.80
N ASP A 34 -3.46 -13.95 9.97
CA ASP A 34 -4.67 -14.13 10.78
C ASP A 34 -4.94 -12.97 11.72
N ASN A 35 -3.87 -12.23 12.09
CA ASN A 35 -3.98 -11.07 12.98
C ASN A 35 -2.82 -10.10 12.77
N PHE A 36 -3.14 -8.89 12.31
CA PHE A 36 -2.20 -7.79 12.14
C PHE A 36 -2.88 -6.46 12.46
N ASP A 37 -2.10 -5.42 12.68
CA ASP A 37 -2.61 -4.07 12.85
C ASP A 37 -2.63 -3.33 11.51
N TRP A 38 -1.57 -3.49 10.74
CA TRP A 38 -1.44 -2.99 9.36
C TRP A 38 -0.55 -3.91 8.53
N ARG A 39 -0.81 -3.94 7.22
CA ARG A 39 -0.07 -4.75 6.25
C ARG A 39 -0.05 -4.10 4.89
N LEU A 40 1.13 -4.11 4.25
CA LEU A 40 1.35 -3.65 2.88
C LEU A 40 1.78 -4.84 2.03
N SER A 41 1.15 -5.01 0.87
CA SER A 41 1.48 -6.10 -0.04
C SER A 41 1.14 -5.77 -1.49
N ILE A 42 1.80 -6.44 -2.42
CA ILE A 42 1.46 -6.42 -3.85
C ILE A 42 0.91 -7.78 -4.23
N ALA A 43 -0.27 -7.83 -4.84
CA ALA A 43 -0.84 -9.03 -5.43
C ALA A 43 -0.65 -9.02 -6.94
N SER A 44 -0.32 -10.19 -7.50
CA SER A 44 -0.35 -10.45 -8.95
C SER A 44 -1.55 -11.34 -9.23
N VAL A 45 -2.51 -10.82 -9.96
CA VAL A 45 -3.80 -11.46 -10.27
C VAL A 45 -3.82 -11.78 -11.77
N VAL A 46 -4.04 -13.03 -12.12
CA VAL A 46 -4.02 -13.48 -13.53
C VAL A 46 -5.35 -14.03 -14.02
N ASN A 47 -6.35 -14.13 -13.14
CA ASN A 47 -7.71 -14.56 -13.46
C ASN A 47 -8.72 -13.83 -12.58
N ASP A 48 -9.95 -13.75 -13.06
CA ASP A 48 -11.10 -13.33 -12.26
C ASP A 48 -11.27 -14.20 -11.03
N GLY A 49 -11.76 -13.64 -9.94
CA GLY A 49 -12.00 -14.41 -8.72
C GLY A 49 -12.40 -13.59 -7.51
N ASP A 50 -12.82 -14.32 -6.48
CA ASP A 50 -13.20 -13.72 -5.22
C ASP A 50 -11.96 -13.34 -4.40
N PHE A 51 -11.99 -12.14 -3.84
CA PHE A 51 -10.98 -11.67 -2.91
C PHE A 51 -11.13 -12.37 -1.56
N SER A 52 -9.98 -12.62 -0.90
CA SER A 52 -9.98 -13.18 0.44
C SER A 52 -10.71 -12.27 1.42
N ASN A 53 -11.49 -12.88 2.32
CA ASN A 53 -12.18 -12.16 3.38
C ASN A 53 -11.21 -11.78 4.49
N PHE A 54 -11.17 -10.48 4.79
CA PHE A 54 -10.44 -9.89 5.90
C PHE A 54 -11.39 -9.04 6.76
N SER A 55 -12.36 -9.69 7.36
CA SER A 55 -13.34 -9.05 8.25
C SER A 55 -12.63 -8.35 9.42
N GLY A 56 -13.02 -7.11 9.72
CA GLY A 56 -12.40 -6.27 10.72
C GLY A 56 -11.21 -5.44 10.22
N TYR A 57 -10.96 -5.47 8.91
CA TYR A 57 -9.92 -4.65 8.28
C TYR A 57 -10.52 -3.73 7.21
N GLN A 58 -9.95 -2.53 7.12
CA GLN A 58 -10.17 -1.62 5.99
C GLN A 58 -9.10 -1.89 4.93
N ARG A 59 -9.49 -1.88 3.66
CA ARG A 59 -8.57 -2.07 2.53
C ARG A 59 -8.54 -0.83 1.65
N ASN A 60 -7.32 -0.45 1.25
CA ASN A 60 -7.07 0.41 0.09
C ASN A 60 -6.33 -0.43 -0.94
N LEU A 61 -6.86 -0.49 -2.14
CA LEU A 61 -6.30 -1.24 -3.26
C LEU A 61 -5.99 -0.26 -4.38
N VAL A 62 -4.73 -0.23 -4.82
CA VAL A 62 -4.25 0.64 -5.89
C VAL A 62 -3.84 -0.21 -7.08
N LEU A 63 -4.40 0.05 -8.26
CA LEU A 63 -3.97 -0.60 -9.50
C LEU A 63 -2.59 -0.08 -9.91
N ILE A 64 -1.55 -0.91 -9.88
CA ILE A 64 -0.17 -0.49 -10.18
C ILE A 64 0.38 -1.05 -11.49
N GLU A 65 -0.25 -2.07 -12.08
CA GLU A 65 0.13 -2.67 -13.37
C GLU A 65 -1.10 -3.32 -14.03
N GLY A 66 -1.19 -3.29 -15.34
CA GLY A 66 -2.28 -3.91 -16.13
C GLY A 66 -3.28 -2.89 -16.66
N GLU A 67 -4.36 -3.40 -17.30
CA GLU A 67 -5.30 -2.57 -18.06
C GLU A 67 -6.65 -2.38 -17.37
N GLY A 68 -6.81 -2.89 -16.15
CA GLY A 68 -7.98 -2.60 -15.34
C GLY A 68 -8.50 -3.77 -14.50
N LEU A 69 -9.20 -3.39 -13.46
CA LEU A 69 -9.83 -4.28 -12.49
C LEU A 69 -11.18 -3.71 -12.08
N ILE A 70 -12.22 -4.51 -12.16
CA ILE A 70 -13.56 -4.19 -11.66
C ILE A 70 -13.78 -4.97 -10.37
N LEU A 71 -14.16 -4.28 -9.31
CA LEU A 71 -14.45 -4.86 -8.00
C LEU A 71 -15.95 -4.75 -7.72
N ASP A 72 -16.66 -5.88 -7.77
CA ASP A 72 -18.05 -5.99 -7.32
C ASP A 72 -18.08 -6.43 -5.84
N HIS A 73 -18.47 -5.52 -4.95
CA HIS A 73 -18.49 -5.77 -3.51
C HIS A 73 -19.71 -6.56 -3.03
N ARG A 74 -20.59 -7.00 -3.95
CA ARG A 74 -21.80 -7.78 -3.68
C ARG A 74 -22.76 -7.13 -2.66
N ASN A 75 -22.66 -5.82 -2.48
CA ASN A 75 -23.53 -5.01 -1.63
C ASN A 75 -24.23 -3.89 -2.44
N GLY A 76 -24.04 -3.86 -3.77
CA GLY A 76 -24.53 -2.86 -4.69
C GLY A 76 -23.47 -1.84 -5.12
N ASP A 77 -22.29 -1.84 -4.48
CA ASP A 77 -21.18 -0.96 -4.87
C ASP A 77 -20.23 -1.68 -5.83
N ILE A 78 -19.81 -0.97 -6.86
CA ILE A 78 -18.85 -1.43 -7.87
C ILE A 78 -17.77 -0.35 -8.02
N ASP A 79 -16.52 -0.75 -7.90
CA ASP A 79 -15.38 0.10 -8.18
C ASP A 79 -14.73 -0.32 -9.51
N GLU A 80 -14.54 0.64 -10.41
CA GLU A 80 -13.88 0.44 -11.69
C GLU A 80 -12.49 1.12 -11.68
N LEU A 81 -11.44 0.32 -11.55
CA LEU A 81 -10.06 0.79 -11.62
C LEU A 81 -9.57 0.61 -13.06
N THR A 82 -9.75 1.61 -13.90
CA THR A 82 -9.47 1.56 -15.35
C THR A 82 -8.19 2.31 -15.73
N ASN A 83 -7.61 3.05 -14.79
CA ASN A 83 -6.34 3.72 -14.98
C ASN A 83 -5.34 3.27 -13.92
N LEU A 84 -4.05 3.28 -14.28
CA LEU A 84 -3.00 3.08 -13.28
C LEU A 84 -3.12 4.13 -12.19
N LEU A 85 -2.97 3.68 -10.95
CA LEU A 85 -3.08 4.43 -9.70
C LEU A 85 -4.51 4.81 -9.30
N ASP A 86 -5.54 4.29 -9.98
CA ASP A 86 -6.91 4.29 -9.44
C ASP A 86 -6.93 3.52 -8.12
N ILE A 87 -7.72 4.03 -7.16
CA ILE A 87 -7.78 3.51 -5.79
C ILE A 87 -9.20 3.10 -5.45
N SER A 88 -9.38 1.88 -4.95
CA SER A 88 -10.60 1.42 -4.29
C SER A 88 -10.40 1.38 -2.79
N HIS A 89 -11.42 1.80 -2.04
CA HIS A 89 -11.43 1.79 -0.58
C HIS A 89 -12.67 1.05 -0.07
N PHE A 90 -12.50 -0.11 0.57
CA PHE A 90 -13.61 -0.97 0.95
C PHE A 90 -13.36 -1.76 2.24
N ASP A 91 -14.44 -2.25 2.83
CA ASP A 91 -14.40 -3.18 3.98
C ASP A 91 -13.81 -4.52 3.53
N GLY A 92 -12.74 -4.97 4.18
CA GLY A 92 -12.12 -6.27 3.91
C GLY A 92 -13.03 -7.48 4.16
N GLY A 93 -14.12 -7.31 4.90
CA GLY A 93 -15.15 -8.32 5.11
C GLY A 93 -16.17 -8.43 3.96
N SER A 94 -16.16 -7.50 3.01
CA SER A 94 -17.04 -7.54 1.82
C SER A 94 -16.74 -8.78 0.97
N LYS A 95 -17.79 -9.37 0.40
CA LYS A 95 -17.65 -10.48 -0.57
C LYS A 95 -17.29 -9.94 -1.95
N THR A 96 -16.09 -9.40 -2.05
CA THR A 96 -15.64 -8.73 -3.26
C THR A 96 -15.22 -9.73 -4.33
N HIS A 97 -15.77 -9.57 -5.53
CA HIS A 97 -15.35 -10.29 -6.73
C HIS A 97 -14.57 -9.36 -7.64
N GLY A 98 -13.38 -9.78 -8.06
CA GLY A 98 -12.55 -9.03 -9.02
C GLY A 98 -12.68 -9.61 -10.41
N SER A 99 -12.94 -8.75 -11.39
CA SER A 99 -12.95 -9.08 -12.82
C SER A 99 -11.87 -8.27 -13.54
N LEU A 100 -11.00 -8.95 -14.27
CA LEU A 100 -9.94 -8.32 -15.05
C LEU A 100 -10.52 -7.74 -16.34
N VAL A 101 -10.14 -6.52 -16.69
CA VAL A 101 -10.61 -5.89 -17.94
C VAL A 101 -9.88 -6.49 -19.14
N ASN A 102 -8.55 -6.58 -19.08
CA ASN A 102 -7.74 -7.19 -20.13
C ASN A 102 -6.40 -7.69 -19.59
N GLY A 103 -6.28 -9.02 -19.46
CA GLY A 103 -5.05 -9.65 -18.97
C GLY A 103 -4.79 -9.48 -17.48
N GLY A 104 -3.65 -9.96 -17.03
CA GLY A 104 -3.26 -9.91 -15.62
C GLY A 104 -2.92 -8.51 -15.13
N ILE A 105 -3.08 -8.30 -13.83
CA ILE A 105 -2.79 -7.03 -13.15
C ILE A 105 -1.87 -7.22 -11.95
N LYS A 106 -1.31 -6.13 -11.46
CA LYS A 106 -0.81 -6.03 -10.09
C LYS A 106 -1.54 -4.92 -9.35
N ASP A 107 -1.90 -5.22 -8.13
CA ASP A 107 -2.47 -4.25 -7.19
C ASP A 107 -1.63 -4.12 -5.93
N PHE A 108 -1.57 -2.91 -5.39
CA PHE A 108 -0.93 -2.62 -4.11
C PHE A 108 -2.01 -2.52 -3.05
N ASN A 109 -1.96 -3.42 -2.06
CA ASN A 109 -2.90 -3.46 -0.95
C ASN A 109 -2.31 -2.83 0.31
N ILE A 110 -3.05 -1.89 0.89
CA ILE A 110 -2.81 -1.32 2.21
C ILE A 110 -3.99 -1.72 3.08
N MET A 111 -3.74 -2.54 4.08
CA MET A 111 -4.77 -3.06 4.98
C MET A 111 -4.51 -2.58 6.39
N THR A 112 -5.54 -2.07 7.04
CA THR A 112 -5.48 -1.57 8.42
C THR A 112 -6.63 -2.13 9.26
N LYS A 113 -6.34 -2.49 10.52
CA LYS A 113 -7.34 -2.97 11.47
C LYS A 113 -8.32 -1.83 11.80
N GLN A 114 -9.61 -2.10 11.59
CA GLN A 114 -10.69 -1.15 11.86
C GLN A 114 -10.66 -0.69 13.32
N ASN A 115 -11.01 0.57 13.55
CA ASN A 115 -11.03 1.24 14.86
C ASN A 115 -9.66 1.38 15.56
N SER A 116 -8.58 0.89 14.96
CA SER A 116 -7.23 1.00 15.51
C SER A 116 -6.33 1.87 14.64
N PHE A 117 -6.48 1.77 13.33
CA PHE A 117 -5.67 2.49 12.35
C PHE A 117 -6.52 3.03 11.21
N THR A 118 -6.13 4.19 10.71
CA THR A 118 -6.67 4.78 9.47
C THR A 118 -5.50 4.99 8.52
N ALA A 119 -5.66 4.61 7.26
CA ALA A 119 -4.68 4.85 6.22
C ALA A 119 -5.17 5.94 5.27
N GLU A 120 -4.27 6.85 4.93
CA GLU A 120 -4.40 7.77 3.80
C GLU A 120 -3.43 7.32 2.72
N VAL A 121 -3.90 7.21 1.47
CA VAL A 121 -3.10 6.76 0.33
C VAL A 121 -3.04 7.85 -0.71
N ASN A 122 -1.83 8.24 -1.08
CA ASN A 122 -1.57 9.24 -2.10
C ASN A 122 -0.66 8.66 -3.18
N CYS A 123 -0.99 8.91 -4.45
CA CYS A 123 -0.21 8.52 -5.60
C CYS A 123 0.35 9.76 -6.29
N TYR A 124 1.65 9.77 -6.56
CA TYR A 124 2.34 10.91 -7.17
C TYR A 124 2.86 10.54 -8.55
N VAL A 125 2.43 11.29 -9.57
CA VAL A 125 2.81 11.06 -10.97
C VAL A 125 3.41 12.35 -11.53
N LYS A 126 4.59 12.26 -12.11
CA LYS A 126 5.27 13.39 -12.77
C LYS A 126 5.50 14.61 -11.85
N GLN A 127 5.42 14.42 -10.54
CA GLN A 127 5.77 15.47 -9.59
C GLN A 127 7.27 15.43 -9.31
N HIS A 128 7.87 16.61 -9.18
CA HIS A 128 9.27 16.72 -8.79
C HIS A 128 9.44 16.60 -7.28
N SER A 129 8.44 17.00 -6.50
CA SER A 129 8.45 16.89 -5.04
C SER A 129 7.04 16.91 -4.44
N ALA A 130 6.88 16.29 -3.29
CA ALA A 130 5.68 16.36 -2.46
C ALA A 130 6.09 16.57 -0.99
N THR A 131 5.46 17.52 -0.32
CA THR A 131 5.68 17.75 1.11
C THR A 131 4.66 16.97 1.91
N ILE A 132 5.13 16.14 2.84
CA ILE A 132 4.27 15.30 3.68
C ILE A 132 4.43 15.76 5.13
N ALA A 133 3.31 16.12 5.77
CA ALA A 133 3.31 16.48 7.18
C ALA A 133 3.56 15.22 8.03
N LEU A 134 4.50 15.32 8.97
CA LEU A 134 4.75 14.23 9.91
C LEU A 134 3.58 14.10 10.89
N LEU A 135 3.03 12.89 10.97
CA LEU A 135 2.01 12.55 11.96
C LEU A 135 2.65 12.37 13.33
N THR A 136 2.00 12.84 14.38
CA THR A 136 2.39 12.50 15.75
C THR A 136 1.98 11.05 16.03
N ASN A 137 2.93 10.17 16.39
CA ASN A 137 2.69 8.73 16.58
C ASN A 137 2.14 8.03 15.34
N GLY A 138 2.66 8.35 14.16
CA GLY A 138 2.24 7.77 12.89
C GLY A 138 3.31 6.92 12.22
N LEU A 139 2.85 6.23 11.19
CA LEU A 139 3.69 5.50 10.25
C LEU A 139 3.48 6.12 8.87
N ILE A 140 4.57 6.38 8.17
CA ILE A 140 4.57 6.83 6.79
C ILE A 140 5.32 5.78 5.98
N PHE A 141 4.70 5.35 4.89
CA PHE A 141 5.32 4.45 3.93
C PHE A 141 5.41 5.16 2.58
N ALA A 142 6.54 5.01 1.90
CA ALA A 142 6.72 5.48 0.54
C ALA A 142 7.33 4.36 -0.31
N TYR A 143 6.60 3.94 -1.34
CA TYR A 143 7.03 2.89 -2.26
C TYR A 143 7.42 3.50 -3.60
N SER A 144 8.62 3.20 -4.06
CA SER A 144 9.12 3.67 -5.36
C SER A 144 8.68 2.71 -6.46
N LEU A 145 7.71 3.14 -7.28
CA LEU A 145 7.12 2.29 -8.33
C LEU A 145 7.94 2.28 -9.63
N THR A 146 8.35 3.44 -10.12
CA THR A 146 8.96 3.56 -11.45
C THR A 146 10.29 4.31 -11.47
N ASN A 147 10.53 5.22 -10.51
CA ASN A 147 11.74 6.03 -10.45
C ASN A 147 12.30 6.03 -9.03
N GLU A 148 13.61 6.10 -8.90
CA GLU A 148 14.23 6.38 -7.59
C GLU A 148 13.69 7.68 -7.02
N MET A 149 13.41 7.70 -5.72
CA MET A 149 12.98 8.90 -5.00
C MET A 149 13.90 9.19 -3.82
N ASN A 150 14.04 10.47 -3.49
CA ASN A 150 14.76 10.90 -2.31
C ASN A 150 13.79 11.35 -1.22
N ILE A 151 14.10 11.01 0.02
CA ILE A 151 13.41 11.53 1.20
C ILE A 151 14.30 12.59 1.82
N GLU A 152 13.73 13.78 1.99
CA GLU A 152 14.43 14.93 2.55
C GLU A 152 13.77 15.41 3.84
N HIS A 153 14.57 15.92 4.75
CA HIS A 153 14.11 16.60 5.95
C HIS A 153 14.76 17.98 6.00
N GLY A 154 13.97 19.01 5.79
CA GLY A 154 14.47 20.34 5.46
C GLY A 154 15.18 20.31 4.10
N SER A 155 16.42 20.78 4.05
CA SER A 155 17.26 20.79 2.84
C SER A 155 18.25 19.61 2.77
N LYS A 156 18.09 18.60 3.61
CA LYS A 156 19.02 17.46 3.69
C LYS A 156 18.35 16.18 3.23
N THR A 157 18.93 15.53 2.22
CA THR A 157 18.55 14.14 1.86
C THR A 157 18.91 13.19 3.01
N ILE A 158 17.91 12.48 3.51
CA ILE A 158 18.05 11.53 4.63
C ILE A 158 17.95 10.07 4.17
N ALA A 159 17.37 9.82 2.99
CA ALA A 159 17.38 8.50 2.34
C ALA A 159 17.20 8.64 0.83
N SER A 160 17.76 7.68 0.08
CA SER A 160 17.39 7.38 -1.30
C SER A 160 16.64 6.05 -1.32
N VAL A 161 15.55 5.99 -2.06
CA VAL A 161 14.66 4.83 -2.18
C VAL A 161 14.64 4.37 -3.63
N PRO A 162 15.42 3.34 -3.97
CA PRO A 162 15.46 2.81 -5.33
C PRO A 162 14.12 2.21 -5.77
N VAL A 163 13.93 2.05 -7.07
CA VAL A 163 12.73 1.40 -7.63
C VAL A 163 12.49 0.03 -6.99
N GLY A 164 11.25 -0.26 -6.64
CA GLY A 164 10.83 -1.50 -5.98
C GLY A 164 11.08 -1.53 -4.47
N HIS A 165 11.71 -0.49 -3.89
CA HIS A 165 11.96 -0.40 -2.45
C HIS A 165 10.84 0.32 -1.71
N LEU A 166 10.69 0.00 -0.44
CA LEU A 166 9.74 0.61 0.48
C LEU A 166 10.47 1.36 1.59
N ALA A 167 10.30 2.67 1.68
CA ALA A 167 10.71 3.42 2.85
C ALA A 167 9.62 3.37 3.92
N GLN A 168 10.02 3.16 5.17
CA GLN A 168 9.17 3.22 6.35
C GLN A 168 9.72 4.27 7.31
N LEU A 169 8.93 5.27 7.62
CA LEU A 169 9.22 6.28 8.64
C LEU A 169 8.25 6.12 9.81
N GLN A 170 8.80 5.86 10.97
CA GLN A 170 8.05 5.84 12.22
C GLN A 170 8.36 7.11 13.01
N THR A 171 7.33 7.87 13.34
CA THR A 171 7.41 9.03 14.21
C THR A 171 7.03 8.62 15.63
N ASN A 172 7.97 8.78 16.57
CA ASN A 172 7.69 8.66 17.99
C ASN A 172 7.35 10.06 18.51
N ASN A 173 6.69 10.19 19.67
CA ASN A 173 6.42 11.47 20.32
C ASN A 173 7.67 12.35 20.33
N VAL A 174 7.75 13.29 19.40
CA VAL A 174 8.66 14.42 19.51
C VAL A 174 7.91 15.45 20.33
N SER A 175 8.44 15.79 21.51
CA SER A 175 7.95 16.92 22.30
C SER A 175 7.77 18.13 21.37
N GLU A 176 6.66 18.87 21.51
CA GLU A 176 6.05 19.86 20.61
C GLU A 176 6.92 21.00 20.06
N SER A 177 8.23 20.90 20.02
CA SER A 177 9.08 22.06 19.71
C SER A 177 9.46 22.25 18.22
N HIS A 178 9.21 21.30 17.32
CA HIS A 178 9.53 21.47 15.90
C HIS A 178 8.58 20.67 14.99
N LYS A 179 7.52 21.32 14.51
CA LYS A 179 6.83 20.87 13.29
C LYS A 179 7.76 21.15 12.12
N GLN A 180 8.48 20.15 11.64
CA GLN A 180 9.23 20.22 10.40
C GLN A 180 8.59 19.26 9.40
N ASP A 181 8.28 19.80 8.23
CA ASP A 181 7.73 19.04 7.11
C ASP A 181 8.83 18.13 6.51
N THR A 182 8.45 16.92 6.13
CA THR A 182 9.32 16.00 5.38
C THR A 182 8.91 16.04 3.91
N THR A 183 9.86 16.24 3.02
CA THR A 183 9.63 16.27 1.57
C THR A 183 10.04 14.92 0.96
N VAL A 184 9.19 14.35 0.14
CA VAL A 184 9.45 13.16 -0.69
C VAL A 184 9.55 13.63 -2.13
N ILE A 185 10.68 13.33 -2.78
CA ILE A 185 11.00 13.76 -4.14
C ILE A 185 11.19 12.54 -5.04
#